data_23bd6a0ab07369033047bf722574df7c
#
_entry.id   23bd6a0ab07369033047bf722574df7c
#
_cell.length_a   1.000
_cell.length_b   1.000
_cell.length_c   1.000
_cell.angle_alpha   90.00
_cell.angle_beta   90.00
_cell.angle_gamma   90.00
#
_symmetry.space_group_name_H-M   'P 1'
#
loop_
_entity.id
_entity.type
_entity.pdbx_description
1 polymer ?
#
loop_
_entity_poly.entity_id
_entity_poly.type
_entity_poly.pdbx_seq_one_letter_code
_entity_poly.pdbx_strand_id
1 'polypeptide(L)'
;MQANDNILDLLREKGAEAARKAQRGVILQPGAIGDCILTLPLAAFMKDVLGLGSVDILGHSEYVGILPGRTCIDSISSIDSIALHRLFVDTKAFDLKDGDPLISTFSGYAWIATFLGEPDSNFEQNLIFTANCSHSAEVITLSMKPPKGFSRHLTDFYIEHFISQSGLSLQARQVRPGDCLIKATDADIAQGKELLKETGLEPGQKLVVIQPGSGGLSKCWYLDNFLAVAKELDSKGIEVIFLLGPAEVDRFNDATIKKISRFARCLRDLSLAQILGLLSYSDGFIGNDSGITHLAAALGVRTLAVFGPTNPVVYIPIGPAVKVFANNTTAFTKKPLVSLQHELLDVLLA
;
A
#
# COMPACT_ATOMS: atom_id res chain seq x y z
N MET A 1 -36.79 -37.38 13.82
CA MET A 1 -35.51 -37.08 14.48
C MET A 1 -34.52 -36.41 13.54
N GLN A 2 -34.20 -36.96 12.37
CA GLN A 2 -33.24 -36.38 11.45
C GLN A 2 -33.52 -34.92 10.92
N ALA A 3 -34.78 -34.51 10.79
CA ALA A 3 -35.11 -33.16 10.34
C ALA A 3 -34.86 -32.07 11.40
N ASN A 4 -34.98 -32.41 12.70
CA ASN A 4 -34.72 -31.48 13.80
C ASN A 4 -33.19 -31.26 14.01
N ASP A 5 -32.39 -32.32 13.78
CA ASP A 5 -30.94 -32.22 13.91
C ASP A 5 -30.35 -31.30 12.82
N ASN A 6 -30.84 -31.38 11.58
CA ASN A 6 -30.43 -30.49 10.48
C ASN A 6 -30.77 -29.02 10.74
N ILE A 7 -31.91 -28.74 11.39
CA ILE A 7 -32.30 -27.37 11.72
C ILE A 7 -31.43 -26.79 12.84
N LEU A 8 -31.11 -27.60 13.86
CA LEU A 8 -30.24 -27.18 14.94
C LEU A 8 -28.81 -26.93 14.49
N ASP A 9 -28.29 -27.75 13.59
CA ASP A 9 -26.97 -27.54 13.00
C ASP A 9 -26.94 -26.29 12.12
N LEU A 10 -27.96 -26.06 11.31
CA LEU A 10 -28.09 -24.84 10.52
C LEU A 10 -28.21 -23.56 11.37
N LEU A 11 -28.90 -23.62 12.50
CA LEU A 11 -29.00 -22.52 13.46
C LEU A 11 -27.69 -22.26 14.20
N ARG A 12 -26.92 -23.32 14.52
CA ARG A 12 -25.58 -23.21 15.09
C ARG A 12 -24.59 -22.60 14.11
N GLU A 13 -24.62 -23.04 12.83
CA GLU A 13 -23.78 -22.46 11.77
C GLU A 13 -24.10 -20.99 11.54
N LYS A 14 -25.39 -20.63 11.43
CA LYS A 14 -25.79 -19.22 11.28
C LYS A 14 -25.45 -18.37 12.51
N GLY A 15 -25.59 -18.93 13.70
CA GLY A 15 -25.19 -18.26 14.95
C GLY A 15 -23.68 -18.05 15.02
N ALA A 16 -22.90 -19.05 14.63
CA ALA A 16 -21.43 -18.95 14.56
C ALA A 16 -20.97 -17.97 13.48
N GLU A 17 -21.62 -17.95 12.32
CA GLU A 17 -21.34 -16.97 11.25
C GLU A 17 -21.67 -15.54 11.70
N ALA A 18 -22.83 -15.33 12.34
CA ALA A 18 -23.20 -14.03 12.88
C ALA A 18 -22.23 -13.55 13.97
N ALA A 19 -21.77 -14.47 14.86
CA ALA A 19 -20.79 -14.17 15.88
C ALA A 19 -19.43 -13.79 15.27
N ARG A 20 -18.98 -14.46 14.20
CA ARG A 20 -17.75 -14.10 13.48
C ARG A 20 -17.87 -12.75 12.80
N LYS A 21 -18.99 -12.44 12.16
CA LYS A 21 -19.26 -11.12 11.54
C LYS A 21 -19.31 -9.97 12.55
N ALA A 22 -19.46 -10.27 13.84
CA ALA A 22 -19.33 -9.27 14.90
C ALA A 22 -17.88 -9.04 15.34
N GLN A 23 -16.93 -9.93 14.97
CA GLN A 23 -15.52 -9.79 15.33
C GLN A 23 -14.80 -8.80 14.41
N ARG A 24 -13.86 -8.07 15.01
CA ARG A 24 -13.02 -7.10 14.30
C ARG A 24 -11.57 -7.55 14.29
N GLY A 25 -10.88 -7.24 13.21
CA GLY A 25 -9.43 -7.36 13.11
C GLY A 25 -8.76 -6.00 13.00
N VAL A 26 -7.47 -5.95 13.34
CA VAL A 26 -6.64 -4.77 13.13
C VAL A 26 -5.25 -5.16 12.65
N ILE A 27 -4.67 -4.33 11.79
CA ILE A 27 -3.29 -4.47 11.34
C ILE A 27 -2.49 -3.24 11.79
N LEU A 28 -1.42 -3.44 12.54
CA LEU A 28 -0.45 -2.38 12.88
C LEU A 28 0.61 -2.33 11.78
N GLN A 29 0.58 -1.26 10.97
CA GLN A 29 1.48 -1.07 9.83
C GLN A 29 2.26 0.24 9.97
N PRO A 30 3.56 0.19 10.40
CA PRO A 30 4.38 1.39 10.59
C PRO A 30 5.05 1.90 9.31
N GLY A 31 4.88 1.18 8.20
CA GLY A 31 5.54 1.49 6.93
C GLY A 31 4.89 2.64 6.17
N ALA A 32 5.53 3.02 5.06
CA ALA A 32 5.04 4.04 4.14
C ALA A 32 3.86 3.54 3.28
N ILE A 33 3.33 4.40 2.41
CA ILE A 33 2.14 4.10 1.58
C ILE A 33 2.29 2.81 0.75
N GLY A 34 3.49 2.50 0.23
CA GLY A 34 3.73 1.26 -0.50
C GLY A 34 3.53 0.01 0.37
N ASP A 35 4.04 0.04 1.61
CA ASP A 35 3.87 -1.04 2.58
C ASP A 35 2.39 -1.20 2.97
N CYS A 36 1.69 -0.07 3.17
CA CYS A 36 0.25 -0.07 3.46
C CYS A 36 -0.54 -0.72 2.32
N ILE A 37 -0.25 -0.41 1.06
CA ILE A 37 -0.92 -1.00 -0.11
C ILE A 37 -0.61 -2.50 -0.21
N LEU A 38 0.64 -2.91 -0.01
CA LEU A 38 1.04 -4.31 -0.03
C LEU A 38 0.48 -5.13 1.16
N THR A 39 -0.06 -4.46 2.17
CA THR A 39 -0.77 -5.11 3.29
C THR A 39 -2.26 -5.36 2.99
N LEU A 40 -2.86 -4.70 2.00
CA LEU A 40 -4.28 -4.85 1.67
C LEU A 40 -4.71 -6.29 1.36
N PRO A 41 -3.91 -7.12 0.65
CA PRO A 41 -4.23 -8.53 0.46
C PRO A 41 -4.30 -9.34 1.76
N LEU A 42 -3.46 -9.04 2.75
CA LEU A 42 -3.56 -9.65 4.07
C LEU A 42 -4.85 -9.21 4.79
N ALA A 43 -5.20 -7.93 4.71
CA ALA A 43 -6.45 -7.42 5.28
C ALA A 43 -7.69 -8.09 4.66
N ALA A 44 -7.71 -8.25 3.34
CA ALA A 44 -8.77 -8.96 2.63
C ALA A 44 -8.81 -10.45 3.04
N PHE A 45 -7.64 -11.09 3.17
CA PHE A 45 -7.54 -12.46 3.66
C PHE A 45 -8.10 -12.60 5.08
N MET A 46 -7.73 -11.73 6.01
CA MET A 46 -8.26 -11.74 7.38
C MET A 46 -9.78 -11.57 7.37
N LYS A 47 -10.31 -10.63 6.57
CA LYS A 47 -11.76 -10.38 6.49
C LYS A 47 -12.51 -11.59 5.92
N ASP A 48 -12.04 -12.14 4.82
CA ASP A 48 -12.73 -13.21 4.09
C ASP A 48 -12.59 -14.58 4.78
N VAL A 49 -11.36 -14.96 5.17
CA VAL A 49 -11.04 -16.31 5.63
C VAL A 49 -11.35 -16.47 7.11
N LEU A 50 -11.10 -15.46 7.95
CA LEU A 50 -11.50 -15.48 9.36
C LEU A 50 -12.97 -15.09 9.54
N GLY A 51 -13.64 -14.58 8.49
CA GLY A 51 -15.05 -14.17 8.53
C GLY A 51 -15.29 -12.93 9.38
N LEU A 52 -14.32 -12.00 9.42
CA LEU A 52 -14.42 -10.79 10.25
C LEU A 52 -15.40 -9.78 9.66
N GLY A 53 -16.15 -9.09 10.51
CA GLY A 53 -17.07 -8.04 10.11
C GLY A 53 -16.34 -6.77 9.64
N SER A 54 -15.17 -6.48 10.23
CA SER A 54 -14.32 -5.36 9.82
C SER A 54 -12.84 -5.66 10.04
N VAL A 55 -12.00 -5.00 9.24
CA VAL A 55 -10.55 -4.95 9.42
C VAL A 55 -10.10 -3.49 9.36
N ASP A 56 -9.50 -3.05 10.45
CA ASP A 56 -8.96 -1.71 10.60
C ASP A 56 -7.44 -1.71 10.40
N ILE A 57 -6.87 -0.53 10.20
CA ILE A 57 -5.41 -0.38 10.14
C ILE A 57 -4.96 0.75 11.08
N LEU A 58 -3.93 0.47 11.87
CA LEU A 58 -3.17 1.44 12.64
C LEU A 58 -1.89 1.74 11.89
N GLY A 59 -1.73 3.00 11.44
CA GLY A 59 -0.57 3.43 10.67
C GLY A 59 -0.40 4.95 10.73
N HIS A 60 0.61 5.48 10.03
CA HIS A 60 0.76 6.91 9.90
C HIS A 60 -0.40 7.50 9.09
N SER A 61 -1.13 8.45 9.70
CA SER A 61 -2.37 9.03 9.13
C SER A 61 -2.20 9.53 7.70
N GLU A 62 -1.04 10.06 7.37
CA GLU A 62 -0.70 10.55 6.03
C GLU A 62 -0.71 9.44 4.97
N TYR A 63 -0.46 8.18 5.36
CA TYR A 63 -0.45 7.04 4.43
C TYR A 63 -1.75 6.24 4.46
N VAL A 64 -2.26 5.94 5.66
CA VAL A 64 -3.45 5.10 5.79
C VAL A 64 -4.76 5.87 5.60
N GLY A 65 -4.74 7.20 5.69
CA GLY A 65 -5.93 8.05 5.62
C GLY A 65 -6.73 7.95 4.32
N ILE A 66 -6.12 7.48 3.23
CA ILE A 66 -6.82 7.27 1.96
C ILE A 66 -7.49 5.89 1.85
N LEU A 67 -7.27 4.96 2.77
CA LEU A 67 -7.70 3.57 2.61
C LEU A 67 -9.21 3.34 2.86
N PRO A 68 -9.84 3.93 3.90
CA PRO A 68 -11.27 3.72 4.14
C PRO A 68 -12.16 4.23 2.99
N GLY A 69 -13.18 3.44 2.67
CA GLY A 69 -14.09 3.75 1.57
C GLY A 69 -13.53 3.52 0.16
N ARG A 70 -12.23 3.21 0.04
CA ARG A 70 -11.54 2.95 -1.23
C ARG A 70 -10.96 1.53 -1.30
N THR A 71 -10.88 0.84 -0.19
CA THR A 71 -10.27 -0.49 -0.05
C THR A 71 -11.12 -1.40 0.83
N CYS A 72 -10.60 -2.59 1.16
CA CYS A 72 -11.20 -3.48 2.14
C CYS A 72 -11.04 -3.02 3.61
N ILE A 73 -10.31 -1.92 3.86
CA ILE A 73 -10.12 -1.34 5.19
C ILE A 73 -11.35 -0.55 5.59
N ASP A 74 -11.89 -0.84 6.77
CA ASP A 74 -13.13 -0.23 7.27
C ASP A 74 -12.85 1.08 8.01
N SER A 75 -11.80 1.13 8.85
CA SER A 75 -11.40 2.35 9.56
C SER A 75 -9.89 2.41 9.80
N ILE A 76 -9.43 3.58 10.23
CA ILE A 76 -8.03 3.81 10.56
C ILE A 76 -7.87 4.46 11.94
N SER A 77 -6.70 4.25 12.55
CA SER A 77 -6.22 5.06 13.67
C SER A 77 -4.77 5.44 13.46
N SER A 78 -4.38 6.61 13.96
CA SER A 78 -3.00 7.04 13.89
C SER A 78 -2.13 6.27 14.87
N ILE A 79 -1.09 5.65 14.35
CA ILE A 79 -0.08 4.97 15.17
C ILE A 79 0.66 5.98 16.07
N ASP A 80 0.77 7.23 15.64
CA ASP A 80 1.46 8.32 16.37
C ASP A 80 0.65 8.83 17.57
N SER A 81 -0.66 8.58 17.60
CA SER A 81 -1.53 8.98 18.71
C SER A 81 -1.61 7.94 19.84
N ILE A 82 -0.97 6.79 19.68
CA ILE A 82 -1.01 5.66 20.61
C ILE A 82 0.36 5.51 21.27
N ALA A 83 0.40 5.35 22.59
CA ALA A 83 1.65 5.19 23.33
C ALA A 83 2.29 3.81 23.16
N LEU A 84 2.45 3.36 21.89
CA LEU A 84 2.98 2.02 21.55
C LEU A 84 4.41 1.81 22.03
N HIS A 85 5.19 2.87 22.25
CA HIS A 85 6.54 2.78 22.81
C HIS A 85 6.54 2.08 24.18
N ARG A 86 5.46 2.14 24.94
CA ARG A 86 5.30 1.43 26.23
C ARG A 86 5.32 -0.08 26.08
N LEU A 87 4.92 -0.61 24.93
CA LEU A 87 4.92 -2.05 24.68
C LEU A 87 6.34 -2.62 24.51
N PHE A 88 7.36 -1.78 24.28
CA PHE A 88 8.76 -2.21 24.15
C PHE A 88 9.51 -2.34 25.46
N VAL A 89 8.91 -1.95 26.60
CA VAL A 89 9.56 -2.09 27.91
C VAL A 89 9.65 -3.56 28.33
N ASP A 90 10.57 -3.85 29.25
CA ASP A 90 10.67 -5.20 29.83
C ASP A 90 9.33 -5.65 30.40
N THR A 91 8.94 -6.89 30.13
CA THR A 91 7.63 -7.43 30.55
C THR A 91 7.41 -7.39 32.08
N LYS A 92 8.50 -7.47 32.86
CA LYS A 92 8.42 -7.38 34.33
C LYS A 92 8.19 -5.94 34.81
N ALA A 93 8.50 -4.96 33.98
CA ALA A 93 8.31 -3.54 34.28
C ALA A 93 7.06 -2.97 33.58
N PHE A 94 6.41 -3.76 32.74
CA PHE A 94 5.20 -3.35 32.02
C PHE A 94 4.00 -3.38 32.98
N ASP A 95 3.33 -2.26 33.12
CA ASP A 95 2.16 -2.08 33.98
C ASP A 95 1.05 -1.34 33.23
N LEU A 96 -0.18 -1.80 33.43
CA LEU A 96 -1.40 -1.20 32.90
C LEU A 96 -2.33 -0.87 34.08
N LYS A 97 -2.81 0.36 34.11
CA LYS A 97 -3.80 0.79 35.08
C LYS A 97 -5.21 0.56 34.54
N ASP A 98 -6.20 0.51 35.46
CA ASP A 98 -7.60 0.49 35.06
C ASP A 98 -7.92 1.70 34.17
N GLY A 99 -8.53 1.43 33.00
CA GLY A 99 -8.82 2.48 32.02
C GLY A 99 -7.62 2.97 31.23
N ASP A 100 -6.51 2.22 31.21
CA ASP A 100 -5.34 2.55 30.39
C ASP A 100 -5.74 2.68 28.90
N PRO A 101 -5.32 3.76 28.20
CA PRO A 101 -5.63 3.95 26.78
C PRO A 101 -5.19 2.79 25.87
N LEU A 102 -4.12 2.08 26.21
CA LEU A 102 -3.70 0.89 25.45
C LEU A 102 -4.76 -0.22 25.51
N ILE A 103 -5.38 -0.44 26.67
CA ILE A 103 -6.45 -1.43 26.81
C ILE A 103 -7.63 -1.03 25.92
N SER A 104 -8.09 0.21 25.99
CA SER A 104 -9.21 0.69 25.18
C SER A 104 -8.92 0.67 23.66
N THR A 105 -7.65 0.87 23.28
CA THR A 105 -7.24 0.78 21.88
C THR A 105 -7.40 -0.62 21.30
N PHE A 106 -7.05 -1.66 22.09
CA PHE A 106 -7.02 -3.04 21.59
C PHE A 106 -8.24 -3.89 22.01
N SER A 107 -9.04 -3.43 22.98
CA SER A 107 -10.16 -4.18 23.54
C SER A 107 -11.28 -4.51 22.55
N GLY A 108 -11.32 -3.90 21.38
CA GLY A 108 -12.35 -4.16 20.36
C GLY A 108 -11.95 -5.17 19.28
N TYR A 109 -10.74 -5.74 19.34
CA TYR A 109 -10.20 -6.57 18.27
C TYR A 109 -10.02 -8.02 18.70
N ALA A 110 -10.63 -8.94 17.95
CA ALA A 110 -10.42 -10.38 18.14
C ALA A 110 -9.12 -10.86 17.48
N TRP A 111 -8.64 -10.16 16.44
CA TRP A 111 -7.42 -10.48 15.71
C TRP A 111 -6.57 -9.24 15.55
N ILE A 112 -5.31 -9.33 15.94
CA ILE A 112 -4.33 -8.26 15.84
C ILE A 112 -3.12 -8.80 15.08
N ALA A 113 -2.92 -8.33 13.83
CA ALA A 113 -1.69 -8.56 13.08
C ALA A 113 -0.77 -7.35 13.27
N THR A 114 0.48 -7.56 13.62
CA THR A 114 1.41 -6.45 13.83
C THR A 114 2.70 -6.62 13.06
N PHE A 115 3.12 -5.57 12.36
CA PHE A 115 4.46 -5.44 11.77
C PHE A 115 5.43 -4.69 12.69
N LEU A 116 5.01 -4.41 13.93
CA LEU A 116 5.87 -3.87 14.98
C LEU A 116 6.29 -4.98 15.92
N GLY A 117 7.52 -4.86 16.42
CA GLY A 117 8.12 -5.89 17.28
C GLY A 117 8.63 -7.09 16.48
N GLU A 118 9.10 -8.07 17.20
CA GLU A 118 9.55 -9.36 16.68
C GLU A 118 8.80 -10.46 17.45
N PRO A 119 8.64 -11.67 16.90
CA PRO A 119 8.10 -12.80 17.66
C PRO A 119 8.91 -13.03 18.96
N ASP A 120 8.22 -13.41 20.03
CA ASP A 120 8.75 -13.63 21.38
C ASP A 120 9.40 -12.39 22.04
N SER A 121 9.25 -11.19 21.45
CA SER A 121 9.78 -9.95 22.03
C SER A 121 8.89 -9.42 23.18
N ASN A 122 9.45 -8.49 23.95
CA ASN A 122 8.69 -7.74 24.96
C ASN A 122 7.47 -7.05 24.35
N PHE A 123 7.61 -6.50 23.15
CA PHE A 123 6.50 -5.85 22.43
C PHE A 123 5.32 -6.81 22.24
N GLU A 124 5.57 -7.97 21.67
CA GLU A 124 4.52 -8.97 21.43
C GLU A 124 3.87 -9.43 22.74
N GLN A 125 4.66 -9.79 23.74
CA GLN A 125 4.16 -10.26 25.03
C GLN A 125 3.31 -9.19 25.74
N ASN A 126 3.75 -7.92 25.72
CA ASN A 126 3.02 -6.82 26.31
C ASN A 126 1.75 -6.49 25.49
N LEU A 127 1.79 -6.63 24.16
CA LEU A 127 0.60 -6.48 23.31
C LEU A 127 -0.42 -7.59 23.55
N ILE A 128 0.02 -8.86 23.66
CA ILE A 128 -0.83 -10.00 24.02
C ILE A 128 -1.49 -9.76 25.39
N PHE A 129 -0.71 -9.36 26.39
CA PHE A 129 -1.24 -9.03 27.70
C PHE A 129 -2.29 -7.92 27.65
N THR A 130 -1.98 -6.82 26.94
CA THR A 130 -2.88 -5.66 26.79
C THR A 130 -4.18 -6.02 26.09
N ALA A 131 -4.10 -6.73 24.97
CA ALA A 131 -5.27 -7.13 24.18
C ALA A 131 -6.20 -8.07 24.92
N ASN A 132 -5.64 -8.92 25.79
CA ASN A 132 -6.39 -9.89 26.55
C ASN A 132 -6.90 -9.37 27.92
N CYS A 133 -6.70 -8.10 28.26
CA CYS A 133 -7.27 -7.52 29.49
C CYS A 133 -8.79 -7.47 29.51
N SER A 134 -9.44 -7.40 28.34
CA SER A 134 -10.91 -7.23 28.26
C SER A 134 -11.63 -8.42 27.64
N HIS A 135 -10.99 -9.16 26.73
CA HIS A 135 -11.55 -10.33 26.05
C HIS A 135 -10.40 -11.14 25.44
N SER A 136 -10.68 -12.33 24.92
CA SER A 136 -9.68 -13.13 24.21
C SER A 136 -9.40 -12.53 22.82
N ALA A 137 -8.14 -12.20 22.56
CA ALA A 137 -7.63 -11.72 21.29
C ALA A 137 -6.42 -12.54 20.85
N GLU A 138 -6.35 -12.82 19.55
CA GLU A 138 -5.19 -13.44 18.90
C GLU A 138 -4.26 -12.36 18.38
N VAL A 139 -2.98 -12.43 18.75
CA VAL A 139 -1.93 -11.49 18.31
C VAL A 139 -0.93 -12.26 17.45
N ILE A 140 -0.71 -11.74 16.23
CA ILE A 140 0.19 -12.33 15.23
C ILE A 140 1.25 -11.31 14.86
N THR A 141 2.49 -11.58 15.23
CA THR A 141 3.62 -10.72 14.87
C THR A 141 4.20 -11.14 13.53
N LEU A 142 4.31 -10.18 12.62
CA LEU A 142 4.72 -10.38 11.24
C LEU A 142 6.01 -9.63 10.93
N SER A 143 6.86 -10.21 10.07
CA SER A 143 8.04 -9.51 9.56
C SER A 143 7.69 -8.65 8.35
N MET A 144 8.20 -7.41 8.31
CA MET A 144 8.11 -6.51 7.15
C MET A 144 8.90 -7.03 5.94
N LYS A 145 9.90 -7.87 6.16
CA LYS A 145 10.81 -8.34 5.12
C LYS A 145 10.83 -9.86 5.06
N PRO A 146 10.75 -10.43 3.86
CA PRO A 146 10.88 -11.87 3.71
C PRO A 146 12.34 -12.33 3.96
N PRO A 147 12.54 -13.61 4.25
CA PRO A 147 13.88 -14.18 4.42
C PRO A 147 14.70 -14.08 3.13
N LYS A 148 16.03 -14.13 3.26
CA LYS A 148 16.93 -14.16 2.12
C LYS A 148 16.59 -15.35 1.19
N GLY A 149 16.56 -15.07 -0.13
CA GLY A 149 16.22 -16.09 -1.13
C GLY A 149 14.73 -16.28 -1.38
N PHE A 150 13.86 -15.52 -0.72
CA PHE A 150 12.44 -15.52 -1.05
C PHE A 150 12.23 -15.06 -2.49
N SER A 151 11.46 -15.84 -3.28
CA SER A 151 11.32 -15.69 -4.73
C SER A 151 9.87 -15.56 -5.19
N ARG A 152 8.97 -15.20 -4.28
CA ARG A 152 7.56 -14.92 -4.57
C ARG A 152 7.21 -13.50 -4.16
N HIS A 153 5.98 -13.09 -4.38
CA HIS A 153 5.51 -11.76 -4.04
C HIS A 153 5.45 -11.55 -2.53
N LEU A 154 5.73 -10.32 -2.05
CA LEU A 154 5.73 -9.96 -0.63
C LEU A 154 4.39 -10.23 0.05
N THR A 155 3.29 -10.03 -0.65
CA THR A 155 1.95 -10.30 -0.11
C THR A 155 1.70 -11.78 0.16
N ASP A 156 2.28 -12.68 -0.64
CA ASP A 156 2.21 -14.12 -0.38
C ASP A 156 2.96 -14.45 0.91
N PHE A 157 4.13 -13.81 1.11
CA PHE A 157 4.89 -13.96 2.34
C PHE A 157 4.07 -13.49 3.56
N TYR A 158 3.40 -12.35 3.48
CA TYR A 158 2.59 -11.84 4.60
C TYR A 158 1.45 -12.80 4.97
N ILE A 159 0.72 -13.30 3.99
CA ILE A 159 -0.39 -14.25 4.22
C ILE A 159 0.13 -15.58 4.77
N GLU A 160 1.19 -16.15 4.20
CA GLU A 160 1.77 -17.41 4.65
C GLU A 160 2.37 -17.28 6.05
N HIS A 161 3.03 -16.16 6.34
CA HIS A 161 3.57 -15.90 7.66
C HIS A 161 2.44 -15.76 8.70
N PHE A 162 1.37 -15.04 8.36
CA PHE A 162 0.17 -14.96 9.20
C PHE A 162 -0.42 -16.35 9.50
N ILE A 163 -0.61 -17.18 8.47
CA ILE A 163 -1.13 -18.54 8.64
C ILE A 163 -0.20 -19.37 9.51
N SER A 164 1.10 -19.33 9.28
CA SER A 164 2.06 -20.13 10.05
C SER A 164 2.12 -19.73 11.51
N GLN A 165 1.98 -18.46 11.83
CA GLN A 165 1.99 -17.95 13.21
C GLN A 165 0.65 -18.15 13.93
N SER A 166 -0.46 -18.13 13.18
CA SER A 166 -1.80 -18.31 13.78
C SER A 166 -2.08 -19.74 14.26
N GLY A 167 -1.27 -20.71 13.85
CA GLY A 167 -1.52 -22.13 14.14
C GLY A 167 -2.80 -22.71 13.53
N LEU A 168 -3.49 -21.95 12.68
CA LEU A 168 -4.71 -22.37 12.02
C LEU A 168 -4.42 -23.17 10.76
N SER A 169 -5.21 -24.21 10.51
CA SER A 169 -5.16 -24.98 9.24
C SER A 169 -5.90 -24.23 8.14
N LEU A 170 -5.33 -23.10 7.70
CA LEU A 170 -5.89 -22.26 6.64
C LEU A 170 -5.13 -22.46 5.33
N GLN A 171 -5.83 -22.32 4.21
CA GLN A 171 -5.20 -22.29 2.90
C GLN A 171 -4.85 -20.86 2.51
N ALA A 172 -3.60 -20.65 2.11
CA ALA A 172 -3.20 -19.38 1.54
C ALA A 172 -3.96 -19.11 0.24
N ARG A 173 -4.68 -17.99 0.19
CA ARG A 173 -5.30 -17.50 -1.02
C ARG A 173 -4.28 -16.61 -1.73
N GLN A 174 -3.85 -17.00 -2.91
CA GLN A 174 -2.98 -16.14 -3.71
C GLN A 174 -3.74 -14.88 -4.16
N VAL A 175 -3.08 -13.73 -4.01
CA VAL A 175 -3.55 -12.49 -4.63
C VAL A 175 -3.49 -12.67 -6.14
N ARG A 176 -4.60 -12.45 -6.83
CA ARG A 176 -4.61 -12.56 -8.29
C ARG A 176 -3.92 -11.33 -8.89
N PRO A 177 -2.90 -11.50 -9.72
CA PRO A 177 -2.45 -10.42 -10.58
C PRO A 177 -3.67 -9.96 -11.40
N GLY A 178 -3.98 -8.68 -11.34
CA GLY A 178 -5.11 -8.12 -12.10
C GLY A 178 -6.23 -7.52 -11.27
N ASP A 179 -6.23 -7.68 -9.94
CA ASP A 179 -7.21 -7.04 -9.07
C ASP A 179 -6.83 -5.58 -8.80
N CYS A 180 -7.79 -4.65 -8.94
CA CYS A 180 -7.67 -3.31 -8.40
C CYS A 180 -7.89 -3.37 -6.89
N LEU A 181 -6.87 -3.02 -6.11
CA LEU A 181 -6.96 -3.01 -4.64
C LEU A 181 -7.58 -1.72 -4.11
N ILE A 182 -7.59 -0.66 -4.90
CA ILE A 182 -8.09 0.67 -4.54
C ILE A 182 -9.09 1.11 -5.59
N LYS A 183 -10.21 1.71 -5.15
CA LYS A 183 -11.23 2.32 -6.00
C LYS A 183 -11.36 3.79 -5.65
N ALA A 184 -11.22 4.67 -6.64
CA ALA A 184 -11.50 6.07 -6.44
C ALA A 184 -12.98 6.30 -6.10
N THR A 185 -13.24 7.20 -5.16
CA THR A 185 -14.60 7.67 -4.83
C THR A 185 -15.02 8.79 -5.78
N ASP A 186 -16.32 9.11 -5.82
CA ASP A 186 -16.82 10.27 -6.59
C ASP A 186 -16.15 11.58 -6.13
N ALA A 187 -15.83 11.70 -4.85
CA ALA A 187 -15.12 12.85 -4.30
C ALA A 187 -13.68 12.95 -4.84
N ASP A 188 -12.97 11.83 -4.96
CA ASP A 188 -11.62 11.79 -5.55
C ASP A 188 -11.65 12.20 -7.02
N ILE A 189 -12.62 11.67 -7.77
CA ILE A 189 -12.82 11.98 -9.18
C ILE A 189 -13.13 13.48 -9.35
N ALA A 190 -14.00 14.05 -8.53
CA ALA A 190 -14.31 15.47 -8.56
C ALA A 190 -13.07 16.33 -8.25
N GLN A 191 -12.29 15.94 -7.22
CA GLN A 191 -11.05 16.64 -6.85
C GLN A 191 -9.99 16.55 -7.95
N GLY A 192 -9.83 15.37 -8.58
CA GLY A 192 -8.91 15.19 -9.71
C GLY A 192 -9.29 16.07 -10.91
N LYS A 193 -10.59 16.17 -11.22
CA LYS A 193 -11.11 17.03 -12.28
C LYS A 193 -10.77 18.51 -12.03
N GLU A 194 -10.94 18.99 -10.81
CA GLU A 194 -10.64 20.37 -10.47
C GLU A 194 -9.13 20.65 -10.54
N LEU A 195 -8.31 19.73 -10.05
CA LEU A 195 -6.86 19.82 -10.13
C LEU A 195 -6.37 19.87 -11.59
N LEU A 196 -6.97 19.09 -12.51
CA LEU A 196 -6.63 19.14 -13.93
C LEU A 196 -6.95 20.52 -14.53
N LYS A 197 -8.12 21.09 -14.23
CA LYS A 197 -8.48 22.43 -14.70
C LYS A 197 -7.50 23.51 -14.23
N GLU A 198 -7.06 23.44 -12.96
CA GLU A 198 -6.04 24.36 -12.43
C GLU A 198 -4.72 24.27 -13.20
N THR A 199 -4.41 23.11 -13.75
CA THR A 199 -3.23 22.91 -14.61
C THR A 199 -3.45 23.30 -16.07
N GLY A 200 -4.67 23.69 -16.45
CA GLY A 200 -5.06 23.99 -17.82
C GLY A 200 -5.23 22.74 -18.70
N LEU A 201 -5.51 21.60 -18.08
CA LEU A 201 -5.83 20.35 -18.77
C LEU A 201 -7.33 20.07 -18.67
N GLU A 202 -7.90 19.56 -19.76
CA GLU A 202 -9.29 19.14 -19.78
C GLU A 202 -9.39 17.62 -19.60
N PRO A 203 -10.43 17.13 -18.87
CA PRO A 203 -10.72 15.70 -18.79
C PRO A 203 -10.92 15.11 -20.19
N GLY A 204 -10.28 13.98 -20.45
CA GLY A 204 -10.34 13.29 -21.75
C GLY A 204 -9.13 13.56 -22.68
N GLN A 205 -8.24 14.47 -22.32
CA GLN A 205 -6.91 14.52 -22.96
C GLN A 205 -6.10 13.32 -22.48
N LYS A 206 -5.32 12.71 -23.39
CA LYS A 206 -4.40 11.64 -23.00
C LYS A 206 -3.34 12.18 -22.05
N LEU A 207 -3.23 11.57 -20.89
CA LEU A 207 -2.37 12.01 -19.79
C LEU A 207 -1.50 10.88 -19.26
N VAL A 208 -0.21 11.14 -19.17
CA VAL A 208 0.75 10.27 -18.46
C VAL A 208 1.34 11.03 -17.27
N VAL A 209 1.29 10.41 -16.10
CA VAL A 209 1.93 10.94 -14.88
C VAL A 209 3.28 10.27 -14.69
N ILE A 210 4.31 11.07 -14.43
CA ILE A 210 5.69 10.60 -14.18
C ILE A 210 6.12 11.02 -12.79
N GLN A 211 6.52 10.03 -11.95
CA GLN A 211 7.17 10.29 -10.67
C GLN A 211 8.63 9.85 -10.73
N PRO A 212 9.59 10.78 -10.82
CA PRO A 212 11.01 10.45 -11.01
C PRO A 212 11.73 10.06 -9.72
N GLY A 213 11.11 10.18 -8.58
CA GLY A 213 11.71 9.94 -7.28
C GLY A 213 11.36 8.61 -6.63
N SER A 214 11.98 8.40 -5.49
CA SER A 214 11.70 7.32 -4.53
C SER A 214 12.30 7.70 -3.19
N GLY A 215 11.90 7.03 -2.10
CA GLY A 215 12.48 7.24 -0.77
C GLY A 215 14.00 7.03 -0.70
N GLY A 216 14.57 6.13 -1.52
CA GLY A 216 15.99 5.87 -1.62
C GLY A 216 16.62 6.35 -2.94
N LEU A 217 17.70 7.13 -2.89
CA LEU A 217 18.41 7.60 -4.09
C LEU A 217 18.88 6.46 -5.02
N SER A 218 19.29 5.33 -4.44
CA SER A 218 19.71 4.15 -5.22
C SER A 218 18.59 3.53 -6.04
N LYS A 219 17.34 3.80 -5.68
CA LYS A 219 16.15 3.36 -6.41
C LYS A 219 15.71 4.31 -7.52
N CYS A 220 16.29 5.52 -7.59
CA CYS A 220 15.89 6.52 -8.57
C CYS A 220 16.60 6.29 -9.91
N TRP A 221 15.81 6.05 -10.95
CA TRP A 221 16.32 6.03 -12.32
C TRP A 221 16.87 7.41 -12.70
N TYR A 222 17.85 7.43 -13.60
CA TYR A 222 18.47 8.71 -14.03
C TYR A 222 17.42 9.65 -14.64
N LEU A 223 17.35 10.89 -14.15
CA LEU A 223 16.27 11.82 -14.50
C LEU A 223 16.15 12.05 -16.01
N ASP A 224 17.29 12.11 -16.75
CA ASP A 224 17.26 12.36 -18.17
C ASP A 224 16.55 11.25 -18.97
N ASN A 225 16.41 10.06 -18.41
CA ASN A 225 15.61 9.00 -19.01
C ASN A 225 14.11 9.32 -18.93
N PHE A 226 13.63 9.81 -17.77
CA PHE A 226 12.26 10.29 -17.64
C PHE A 226 11.98 11.48 -18.55
N LEU A 227 12.94 12.41 -18.70
CA LEU A 227 12.81 13.55 -19.59
C LEU A 227 12.76 13.13 -21.07
N ALA A 228 13.53 12.10 -21.44
CA ALA A 228 13.50 11.57 -22.79
C ALA A 228 12.13 10.93 -23.11
N VAL A 229 11.56 10.18 -22.14
CA VAL A 229 10.20 9.63 -22.25
C VAL A 229 9.16 10.75 -22.34
N ALA A 230 9.25 11.77 -21.49
CA ALA A 230 8.33 12.90 -21.50
C ALA A 230 8.35 13.64 -22.85
N LYS A 231 9.54 13.89 -23.40
CA LYS A 231 9.71 14.53 -24.71
C LYS A 231 9.07 13.71 -25.84
N GLU A 232 9.21 12.39 -25.80
CA GLU A 232 8.62 11.52 -26.81
C GLU A 232 7.09 11.49 -26.69
N LEU A 233 6.53 11.46 -25.47
CA LEU A 233 5.09 11.55 -25.23
C LEU A 233 4.53 12.89 -25.73
N ASP A 234 5.18 14.00 -25.39
CA ASP A 234 4.82 15.35 -25.84
C ASP A 234 4.80 15.45 -27.37
N SER A 235 5.80 14.87 -28.06
CA SER A 235 5.85 14.82 -29.53
C SER A 235 4.69 14.06 -30.19
N LYS A 236 4.02 13.19 -29.41
CA LYS A 236 2.82 12.43 -29.82
C LYS A 236 1.52 13.09 -29.39
N GLY A 237 1.58 14.30 -28.82
CA GLY A 237 0.42 15.05 -28.34
C GLY A 237 -0.19 14.46 -27.05
N ILE A 238 0.62 13.77 -26.25
CA ILE A 238 0.22 13.22 -24.97
C ILE A 238 0.69 14.16 -23.87
N GLU A 239 -0.23 14.62 -23.04
CA GLU A 239 0.07 15.48 -21.92
C GLU A 239 0.88 14.74 -20.85
N VAL A 240 1.86 15.42 -20.27
CA VAL A 240 2.73 14.85 -19.25
C VAL A 240 2.73 15.72 -18.01
N ILE A 241 2.51 15.09 -16.87
CA ILE A 241 2.65 15.70 -15.54
C ILE A 241 3.77 15.00 -14.78
N PHE A 242 4.77 15.76 -14.33
CA PHE A 242 5.70 15.30 -13.32
C PHE A 242 5.12 15.55 -11.94
N LEU A 243 4.98 14.46 -11.18
CA LEU A 243 4.59 14.51 -9.79
C LEU A 243 5.85 14.50 -8.92
N LEU A 244 6.04 15.57 -8.15
CA LEU A 244 7.19 15.78 -7.29
C LEU A 244 6.74 15.74 -5.83
N GLY A 245 7.16 14.69 -5.12
CA GLY A 245 6.97 14.59 -3.68
C GLY A 245 8.05 15.33 -2.89
N PRO A 246 8.00 15.27 -1.54
CA PRO A 246 8.98 15.95 -0.69
C PRO A 246 10.43 15.60 -1.03
N ALA A 247 10.70 14.33 -1.33
CA ALA A 247 12.05 13.88 -1.67
C ALA A 247 12.60 14.50 -2.97
N GLU A 248 11.74 14.80 -3.96
CA GLU A 248 12.14 15.47 -5.21
C GLU A 248 12.26 16.97 -5.01
N VAL A 249 11.35 17.57 -4.25
CA VAL A 249 11.38 19.01 -3.94
C VAL A 249 12.70 19.38 -3.24
N ASP A 250 13.16 18.56 -2.31
CA ASP A 250 14.43 18.77 -1.61
C ASP A 250 15.67 18.58 -2.52
N ARG A 251 15.56 17.75 -3.56
CA ARG A 251 16.68 17.34 -4.43
C ARG A 251 16.81 18.16 -5.70
N PHE A 252 15.68 18.66 -6.24
CA PHE A 252 15.64 19.32 -7.53
C PHE A 252 15.76 20.83 -7.36
N ASN A 253 16.84 21.39 -7.91
CA ASN A 253 17.02 22.82 -7.98
C ASN A 253 16.17 23.45 -9.11
N ASP A 254 16.11 24.78 -9.14
CA ASP A 254 15.34 25.53 -10.15
C ASP A 254 15.74 25.21 -11.59
N ALA A 255 17.03 24.91 -11.84
CA ALA A 255 17.50 24.54 -13.17
C ALA A 255 16.90 23.17 -13.60
N THR A 256 16.80 22.22 -12.67
CA THR A 256 16.17 20.92 -12.91
C THR A 256 14.67 21.10 -13.19
N ILE A 257 13.97 21.89 -12.39
CA ILE A 257 12.54 22.17 -12.58
C ILE A 257 12.32 22.84 -13.94
N LYS A 258 13.12 23.85 -14.29
CA LYS A 258 13.05 24.49 -15.62
C LYS A 258 13.31 23.51 -16.77
N LYS A 259 14.17 22.51 -16.57
CA LYS A 259 14.43 21.46 -17.56
C LYS A 259 13.20 20.57 -17.78
N ILE A 260 12.52 20.19 -16.71
CA ILE A 260 11.27 19.41 -16.76
C ILE A 260 10.16 20.24 -17.43
N SER A 261 10.00 21.51 -17.04
CA SER A 261 8.93 22.40 -17.52
C SER A 261 8.97 22.74 -19.02
N ARG A 262 9.99 22.26 -19.72
CA ARG A 262 10.05 22.36 -21.20
C ARG A 262 9.15 21.36 -21.90
N PHE A 263 8.83 20.24 -21.27
CA PHE A 263 8.13 19.10 -21.88
C PHE A 263 6.95 18.63 -21.06
N ALA A 264 6.78 19.14 -19.85
CA ALA A 264 5.77 18.64 -18.92
C ALA A 264 5.38 19.71 -17.90
N ARG A 265 4.21 19.59 -17.31
CA ARG A 265 3.82 20.32 -16.11
C ARG A 265 4.42 19.65 -14.87
N CYS A 266 4.70 20.45 -13.84
CA CYS A 266 5.16 19.95 -12.54
C CYS A 266 4.10 20.21 -11.48
N LEU A 267 3.62 19.17 -10.84
CA LEU A 267 2.79 19.25 -9.62
C LEU A 267 3.61 18.82 -8.41
N ARG A 268 3.47 19.57 -7.33
CA ARG A 268 4.16 19.31 -6.05
C ARG A 268 3.23 19.56 -4.88
N ASP A 269 3.62 19.09 -3.73
CA ASP A 269 2.92 19.33 -2.46
C ASP A 269 1.46 18.83 -2.46
N LEU A 270 1.16 17.80 -3.27
CA LEU A 270 -0.14 17.18 -3.31
C LEU A 270 -0.31 16.16 -2.17
N SER A 271 -1.47 16.18 -1.54
CA SER A 271 -1.90 15.10 -0.65
C SER A 271 -2.13 13.79 -1.41
N LEU A 272 -2.09 12.66 -0.73
CA LEU A 272 -2.37 11.36 -1.37
C LEU A 272 -3.77 11.30 -2.00
N ALA A 273 -4.77 11.98 -1.42
CA ALA A 273 -6.11 12.07 -2.00
C ALA A 273 -6.10 12.83 -3.33
N GLN A 274 -5.37 13.96 -3.41
CA GLN A 274 -5.20 14.70 -4.66
C GLN A 274 -4.44 13.89 -5.72
N ILE A 275 -3.40 13.16 -5.30
CA ILE A 275 -2.66 12.25 -6.19
C ILE A 275 -3.59 11.15 -6.73
N LEU A 276 -4.41 10.55 -5.88
CA LEU A 276 -5.37 9.54 -6.27
C LEU A 276 -6.39 10.10 -7.27
N GLY A 277 -6.91 11.30 -7.02
CA GLY A 277 -7.77 12.02 -7.94
C GLY A 277 -7.10 12.27 -9.29
N LEU A 278 -5.86 12.76 -9.32
CA LEU A 278 -5.08 12.95 -10.54
C LEU A 278 -4.90 11.63 -11.31
N LEU A 279 -4.49 10.57 -10.62
CA LEU A 279 -4.27 9.26 -11.21
C LEU A 279 -5.55 8.65 -11.81
N SER A 280 -6.72 8.98 -11.28
CA SER A 280 -8.02 8.52 -11.82
C SER A 280 -8.32 9.06 -13.23
N TYR A 281 -7.62 10.11 -13.66
CA TYR A 281 -7.71 10.67 -15.00
C TYR A 281 -6.50 10.33 -15.90
N SER A 282 -5.54 9.58 -15.38
CA SER A 282 -4.33 9.24 -16.13
C SER A 282 -4.52 7.99 -16.98
N ASP A 283 -4.10 8.02 -18.23
CA ASP A 283 -4.01 6.86 -19.11
C ASP A 283 -2.82 5.97 -18.76
N GLY A 284 -1.77 6.56 -18.18
CA GLY A 284 -0.57 5.85 -17.78
C GLY A 284 0.21 6.53 -16.66
N PHE A 285 1.02 5.74 -16.00
CA PHE A 285 1.94 6.16 -14.95
C PHE A 285 3.32 5.54 -15.15
N ILE A 286 4.36 6.34 -14.92
CA ILE A 286 5.75 5.86 -14.87
C ILE A 286 6.38 6.32 -13.57
N GLY A 287 6.97 5.39 -12.84
CA GLY A 287 7.71 5.73 -11.61
C GLY A 287 8.71 4.66 -11.21
N ASN A 288 9.60 5.03 -10.31
CA ASN A 288 10.52 4.09 -9.68
C ASN A 288 9.76 3.15 -8.72
N ASP A 289 10.43 2.15 -8.16
CA ASP A 289 9.95 1.40 -7.00
C ASP A 289 9.69 2.37 -5.84
N SER A 290 8.44 2.81 -5.74
CA SER A 290 7.96 3.83 -4.79
C SER A 290 6.50 3.59 -4.39
N GLY A 291 6.08 4.19 -3.28
CA GLY A 291 4.71 4.06 -2.79
C GLY A 291 3.65 4.57 -3.77
N ILE A 292 3.94 5.63 -4.53
CA ILE A 292 3.00 6.17 -5.53
C ILE A 292 2.89 5.25 -6.76
N THR A 293 3.95 4.54 -7.10
CA THR A 293 3.90 3.50 -8.15
C THR A 293 2.96 2.36 -7.75
N HIS A 294 3.01 1.95 -6.47
CA HIS A 294 2.05 0.99 -5.92
C HIS A 294 0.61 1.54 -5.91
N LEU A 295 0.44 2.81 -5.59
CA LEU A 295 -0.87 3.48 -5.61
C LEU A 295 -1.48 3.51 -7.01
N ALA A 296 -0.70 3.91 -8.02
CA ALA A 296 -1.13 3.95 -9.42
C ALA A 296 -1.56 2.56 -9.92
N ALA A 297 -0.75 1.55 -9.65
CA ALA A 297 -1.05 0.17 -10.02
C ALA A 297 -2.31 -0.35 -9.32
N ALA A 298 -2.42 -0.15 -8.00
CA ALA A 298 -3.55 -0.59 -7.19
C ALA A 298 -4.88 0.06 -7.60
N LEU A 299 -4.82 1.28 -8.12
CA LEU A 299 -5.96 2.01 -8.70
C LEU A 299 -6.35 1.49 -10.10
N GLY A 300 -5.50 0.66 -10.72
CA GLY A 300 -5.73 0.12 -12.06
C GLY A 300 -5.17 0.96 -13.21
N VAL A 301 -4.42 2.02 -12.91
CA VAL A 301 -3.72 2.81 -13.93
C VAL A 301 -2.65 1.96 -14.60
N ARG A 302 -2.54 2.06 -15.94
CA ARG A 302 -1.49 1.38 -16.69
C ARG A 302 -0.13 1.87 -16.20
N THR A 303 0.62 1.01 -15.52
CA THR A 303 1.81 1.40 -14.76
C THR A 303 3.08 0.76 -15.31
N LEU A 304 4.07 1.60 -15.62
CA LEU A 304 5.44 1.19 -15.87
C LEU A 304 6.26 1.43 -14.60
N ALA A 305 6.59 0.35 -13.91
CA ALA A 305 7.39 0.38 -12.69
C ALA A 305 8.87 0.17 -13.02
N VAL A 306 9.71 1.13 -12.65
CA VAL A 306 11.15 1.11 -12.93
C VAL A 306 11.90 0.63 -11.69
N PHE A 307 12.57 -0.51 -11.81
CA PHE A 307 13.29 -1.16 -10.73
C PHE A 307 14.82 -1.06 -10.95
N GLY A 308 15.51 -0.61 -9.92
CA GLY A 308 16.97 -0.63 -9.83
C GLY A 308 17.45 -1.82 -8.98
N PRO A 309 17.98 -1.56 -7.77
CA PRO A 309 18.57 -2.60 -6.91
C PRO A 309 17.53 -3.51 -6.24
N THR A 310 16.25 -3.12 -6.20
CA THR A 310 15.19 -3.88 -5.55
C THR A 310 14.75 -5.04 -6.43
N ASN A 311 14.47 -6.19 -5.82
CA ASN A 311 14.01 -7.38 -6.55
C ASN A 311 12.55 -7.22 -7.00
N PRO A 312 12.26 -7.08 -8.30
CA PRO A 312 10.91 -6.90 -8.79
C PRO A 312 9.99 -8.11 -8.57
N VAL A 313 10.54 -9.33 -8.46
CA VAL A 313 9.73 -10.53 -8.17
C VAL A 313 9.04 -10.40 -6.82
N VAL A 314 9.71 -9.77 -5.85
CA VAL A 314 9.19 -9.61 -4.49
C VAL A 314 8.31 -8.38 -4.37
N TYR A 315 8.68 -7.28 -5.02
CA TYR A 315 8.09 -5.96 -4.77
C TYR A 315 7.34 -5.36 -5.97
N ILE A 316 6.98 -6.16 -6.98
CA ILE A 316 6.18 -5.64 -8.11
C ILE A 316 4.85 -5.05 -7.60
N PRO A 317 4.43 -3.86 -8.05
CA PRO A 317 3.11 -3.32 -7.71
C PRO A 317 1.97 -4.25 -8.16
N ILE A 318 0.91 -4.33 -7.37
CA ILE A 318 -0.28 -5.13 -7.69
C ILE A 318 -1.25 -4.25 -8.46
N GLY A 319 -1.67 -4.73 -9.62
CA GLY A 319 -2.66 -4.06 -10.48
C GLY A 319 -2.86 -4.80 -11.80
N PRO A 320 -3.93 -4.48 -12.55
CA PRO A 320 -4.30 -5.20 -13.77
C PRO A 320 -3.36 -4.96 -14.96
N ALA A 321 -2.63 -3.84 -14.96
CA ALA A 321 -1.85 -3.39 -16.11
C ALA A 321 -0.46 -2.88 -15.67
N VAL A 322 0.32 -3.74 -15.02
CA VAL A 322 1.67 -3.41 -14.56
C VAL A 322 2.72 -4.04 -15.47
N LYS A 323 3.67 -3.24 -15.89
CA LYS A 323 4.90 -3.68 -16.54
C LYS A 323 6.10 -3.23 -15.74
N VAL A 324 7.13 -4.06 -15.73
CA VAL A 324 8.37 -3.77 -15.01
C VAL A 324 9.49 -3.56 -16.00
N PHE A 325 10.21 -2.45 -15.82
CA PHE A 325 11.52 -2.25 -16.39
C PHE A 325 12.56 -2.40 -15.28
N ALA A 326 13.37 -3.43 -15.33
CA ALA A 326 14.40 -3.70 -14.32
C ALA A 326 15.80 -3.51 -14.92
N ASN A 327 16.62 -2.70 -14.25
CA ASN A 327 18.01 -2.46 -14.64
C ASN A 327 18.90 -2.37 -13.40
N ASN A 328 19.59 -3.44 -13.11
CA ASN A 328 20.50 -3.55 -11.95
C ASN A 328 21.93 -3.07 -12.22
N THR A 329 22.15 -2.24 -13.23
CA THR A 329 23.49 -1.73 -13.52
C THR A 329 23.86 -0.56 -12.60
N THR A 330 25.17 -0.40 -12.33
CA THR A 330 25.70 0.77 -11.61
C THR A 330 25.42 2.09 -12.34
N ALA A 331 25.05 2.04 -13.62
CA ALA A 331 24.63 3.17 -14.43
C ALA A 331 23.18 3.60 -14.19
N PHE A 332 22.36 2.81 -13.48
CA PHE A 332 20.94 3.06 -13.28
C PHE A 332 20.62 4.50 -12.84
N THR A 333 21.37 5.01 -11.86
CA THR A 333 21.18 6.35 -11.32
C THR A 333 22.04 7.44 -11.97
N LYS A 334 22.99 7.07 -12.86
CA LYS A 334 24.08 7.98 -13.29
C LYS A 334 24.17 8.24 -14.79
N LYS A 335 23.55 7.42 -15.63
CA LYS A 335 23.69 7.55 -17.09
C LYS A 335 22.37 7.35 -17.82
N PRO A 336 22.13 8.11 -18.91
CA PRO A 336 20.98 7.87 -19.77
C PRO A 336 21.12 6.53 -20.52
N LEU A 337 20.00 5.89 -20.78
CA LEU A 337 19.92 4.68 -21.61
C LEU A 337 19.52 5.09 -23.02
N VAL A 338 20.34 4.74 -23.99
CA VAL A 338 20.23 5.26 -25.37
C VAL A 338 19.14 4.57 -26.20
N SER A 339 18.66 3.37 -25.84
CA SER A 339 17.87 2.53 -26.77
C SER A 339 16.48 2.09 -26.30
N LEU A 340 15.99 2.53 -25.14
CA LEU A 340 14.79 1.93 -24.52
C LEU A 340 13.47 2.72 -24.68
N GLN A 341 13.48 3.82 -25.42
CA GLN A 341 12.35 4.76 -25.44
C GLN A 341 11.10 4.18 -26.12
N HIS A 342 11.23 3.42 -27.21
CA HIS A 342 10.09 2.90 -27.95
C HIS A 342 9.37 1.75 -27.20
N GLU A 343 10.11 0.80 -26.66
CA GLU A 343 9.52 -0.31 -25.89
C GLU A 343 8.77 0.16 -24.63
N LEU A 344 9.27 1.23 -23.98
CA LEU A 344 8.63 1.81 -22.80
C LEU A 344 7.31 2.54 -23.16
N LEU A 345 7.26 3.16 -24.33
CA LEU A 345 6.08 3.88 -24.81
C LEU A 345 4.97 2.93 -25.26
N ASP A 346 5.30 1.83 -25.91
CA ASP A 346 4.32 0.84 -26.36
C ASP A 346 3.55 0.26 -25.16
N VAL A 347 4.20 0.12 -24.01
CA VAL A 347 3.56 -0.33 -22.77
C VAL A 347 2.52 0.65 -22.24
N LEU A 348 2.75 1.95 -22.40
CA LEU A 348 1.86 2.99 -21.88
C LEU A 348 0.71 3.30 -22.82
N LEU A 349 0.91 3.07 -24.13
CA LEU A 349 -0.01 3.50 -25.19
C LEU A 349 -0.85 2.35 -25.77
N ALA A 350 -0.46 1.09 -25.49
CA ALA A 350 -1.21 -0.10 -25.92
C ALA A 350 -2.55 -0.25 -25.21
#